data_727f3bf16f8d5a3de6cbec9c0e734117
#
_entry.id   727f3bf16f8d5a3de6cbec9c0e734117
#
_cell.length_a   1.000
_cell.length_b   1.000
_cell.length_c   1.000
_cell.angle_alpha   90.00
_cell.angle_beta   90.00
_cell.angle_gamma   90.00
#
_symmetry.space_group_name_H-M   'P 1'
#
loop_
_entity.id
_entity.type
_entity.pdbx_description
1 polymer ?
#
loop_
_entity_poly.entity_id
_entity_poly.type
_entity_poly.pdbx_seq_one_letter_code
_entity_poly.pdbx_strand_id
1 'polypeptide(L)'
;MEKALTLAKAAAAHDSYAAAVLLAGYEKDKAAAAALLGDFRAVAAAGLRGCASTPLTGDAARRALSLADAAIQRLAAQVNPKITLSVLAAKL
;
A
#
# COMPACT_ATOMS: atom_id res chain seq x y z
N MET A 1 3.89 1.09 -11.27
CA MET A 1 4.60 1.92 -10.27
C MET A 1 3.92 3.25 -9.99
N GLU A 2 3.33 3.87 -11.00
CA GLU A 2 2.67 5.17 -10.84
C GLU A 2 1.54 5.16 -9.80
N LYS A 3 0.69 4.15 -9.83
CA LYS A 3 -0.40 4.02 -8.85
C LYS A 3 0.12 3.72 -7.45
N ALA A 4 1.23 3.00 -7.34
CA ALA A 4 1.87 2.77 -6.06
C ALA A 4 2.40 4.07 -5.46
N LEU A 5 2.94 4.96 -6.28
CA LEU A 5 3.38 6.28 -5.83
C LEU A 5 2.20 7.13 -5.37
N THR A 6 1.06 7.06 -6.09
CA THR A 6 -0.16 7.75 -5.67
C THR A 6 -0.65 7.24 -4.32
N LEU A 7 -0.63 5.93 -4.12
CA LEU A 7 -1.00 5.34 -2.84
C LEU A 7 -0.04 5.76 -1.73
N ALA A 8 1.25 5.82 -2.03
CA ALA A 8 2.26 6.26 -1.08
C ALA A 8 2.05 7.72 -0.67
N LYS A 9 1.68 8.59 -1.61
CA LYS A 9 1.36 9.98 -1.30
C LYS A 9 0.14 10.10 -0.39
N ALA A 10 -0.89 9.29 -0.63
CA ALA A 10 -2.07 9.26 0.22
C ALA A 10 -1.70 8.78 1.62
N ALA A 11 -0.87 7.77 1.74
CA ALA A 11 -0.40 7.26 3.03
C ALA A 11 0.40 8.32 3.79
N ALA A 12 1.28 9.04 3.10
CA ALA A 12 2.11 10.07 3.72
C ALA A 12 1.24 11.24 4.24
N ALA A 13 0.16 11.54 3.53
CA ALA A 13 -0.78 12.61 3.91
C ALA A 13 -1.84 12.12 4.91
N HIS A 14 -1.84 10.85 5.29
CA HIS A 14 -2.87 10.22 6.12
C HIS A 14 -4.26 10.36 5.51
N ASP A 15 -4.35 10.32 4.18
CA ASP A 15 -5.59 10.46 3.45
C ASP A 15 -6.21 9.08 3.20
N SER A 16 -6.93 8.58 4.19
CA SER A 16 -7.58 7.27 4.12
C SER A 16 -8.61 7.20 2.99
N TYR A 17 -9.29 8.31 2.71
CA TYR A 17 -10.29 8.35 1.66
C TYR A 17 -9.66 8.15 0.28
N ALA A 18 -8.59 8.87 -0.03
CA ALA A 18 -7.89 8.72 -1.30
C ALA A 18 -7.32 7.31 -1.46
N ALA A 19 -6.76 6.76 -0.38
CA ALA A 19 -6.26 5.39 -0.39
C ALA A 19 -7.39 4.39 -0.65
N ALA A 20 -8.54 4.56 0.00
CA ALA A 20 -9.70 3.68 -0.18
C ALA A 20 -10.23 3.73 -1.61
N VAL A 21 -10.33 4.93 -2.19
CA VAL A 21 -10.80 5.10 -3.57
C VAL A 21 -9.86 4.41 -4.55
N LEU A 22 -8.56 4.57 -4.37
CA LEU A 22 -7.58 3.92 -5.24
C LEU A 22 -7.67 2.40 -5.12
N LEU A 23 -7.71 1.87 -3.90
CA LEU A 23 -7.73 0.44 -3.66
C LEU A 23 -9.04 -0.21 -4.08
N ALA A 24 -10.15 0.52 -4.06
CA ALA A 24 -11.44 -0.01 -4.50
C ALA A 24 -11.40 -0.52 -5.94
N GLY A 25 -10.58 0.06 -6.80
CA GLY A 25 -10.41 -0.39 -8.17
C GLY A 25 -9.74 -1.76 -8.30
N TYR A 26 -9.15 -2.28 -7.23
CA TYR A 26 -8.42 -3.56 -7.24
C TYR A 26 -9.15 -4.68 -6.52
N GLU A 27 -10.34 -4.42 -5.99
CA GLU A 27 -11.07 -5.40 -5.18
C GLU A 27 -11.44 -6.69 -5.93
N LYS A 28 -11.61 -6.59 -7.25
CA LYS A 28 -12.04 -7.72 -8.08
C LYS A 28 -10.89 -8.44 -8.78
N ASP A 29 -9.68 -7.90 -8.70
CA ASP A 29 -8.51 -8.47 -9.36
C ASP A 29 -7.40 -8.68 -8.34
N LYS A 30 -7.35 -9.89 -7.78
CA LYS A 30 -6.36 -10.24 -6.78
C LYS A 30 -4.93 -10.11 -7.30
N ALA A 31 -4.68 -10.50 -8.55
CA ALA A 31 -3.35 -10.42 -9.14
C ALA A 31 -2.89 -8.98 -9.29
N ALA A 32 -3.78 -8.09 -9.77
CA ALA A 32 -3.47 -6.68 -9.88
C ALA A 32 -3.26 -6.04 -8.50
N ALA A 33 -4.07 -6.42 -7.52
CA ALA A 33 -3.92 -5.94 -6.15
C ALA A 33 -2.56 -6.35 -5.56
N ALA A 34 -2.17 -7.60 -5.75
CA ALA A 34 -0.88 -8.10 -5.27
C ALA A 34 0.28 -7.36 -5.93
N ALA A 35 0.19 -7.10 -7.24
CA ALA A 35 1.22 -6.35 -7.96
C ALA A 35 1.31 -4.91 -7.44
N LEU A 36 0.18 -4.24 -7.22
CA LEU A 36 0.15 -2.89 -6.65
C LEU A 36 0.81 -2.86 -5.27
N LEU A 37 0.46 -3.79 -4.40
CA LEU A 37 1.02 -3.86 -3.06
C LEU A 37 2.51 -4.16 -3.08
N GLY A 38 2.98 -4.99 -4.01
CA GLY A 38 4.40 -5.24 -4.21
C GLY A 38 5.15 -3.96 -4.59
N ASP A 39 4.60 -3.18 -5.50
CA ASP A 39 5.18 -1.90 -5.90
C ASP A 39 5.15 -0.90 -4.74
N PHE A 40 4.05 -0.83 -4.00
CA PHE A 40 3.92 0.04 -2.83
C PHE A 40 4.95 -0.34 -1.76
N ARG A 41 5.14 -1.64 -1.53
CA ARG A 41 6.16 -2.13 -0.60
C ARG A 41 7.56 -1.69 -1.03
N ALA A 42 7.85 -1.76 -2.33
CA ALA A 42 9.15 -1.32 -2.85
C ALA A 42 9.37 0.17 -2.62
N VAL A 43 8.34 1.00 -2.81
CA VAL A 43 8.41 2.44 -2.53
C VAL A 43 8.69 2.69 -1.04
N ALA A 44 8.00 1.98 -0.15
CA ALA A 44 8.20 2.12 1.29
C ALA A 44 9.60 1.68 1.71
N ALA A 45 10.10 0.58 1.15
CA ALA A 45 11.45 0.09 1.43
C ALA A 45 12.51 1.09 0.97
N ALA A 46 12.32 1.72 -0.19
CA ALA A 46 13.22 2.77 -0.67
C ALA A 46 13.22 3.96 0.29
N GLY A 47 12.07 4.32 0.83
CA GLY A 47 11.96 5.39 1.82
C GLY A 47 12.72 5.08 3.10
N LEU A 48 12.71 3.82 3.55
CA LEU A 48 13.48 3.39 4.72
C LEU A 48 14.98 3.48 4.49
N ARG A 49 15.42 3.28 3.24
CA ARG A 49 16.83 3.40 2.89
C ARG A 49 17.28 4.86 2.70
N GLY A 50 16.37 5.82 2.93
CA GLY A 50 16.70 7.23 2.79
C GLY A 50 16.68 7.76 1.37
N CYS A 51 16.01 7.08 0.45
CA CYS A 51 15.86 7.54 -0.93
C CYS A 51 14.97 8.78 -0.96
N ALA A 52 15.52 9.93 -1.40
CA ALA A 52 14.83 11.21 -1.36
C ALA A 52 13.69 11.34 -2.36
N SER A 53 13.61 10.45 -3.34
CA SER A 53 12.60 10.52 -4.40
C SER A 53 11.26 9.90 -4.02
N THR A 54 11.13 9.31 -2.82
CA THR A 54 9.87 8.68 -2.40
C THR A 54 9.05 9.61 -1.51
N PRO A 55 7.72 9.54 -1.59
CA PRO A 55 6.86 10.31 -0.69
C PRO A 55 6.80 9.78 0.73
N LEU A 56 7.23 8.54 0.96
CA LEU A 56 7.25 7.91 2.27
C LEU A 56 8.67 7.87 2.82
N THR A 57 8.88 8.38 4.01
CA THR A 57 10.20 8.39 4.66
C THR A 57 10.06 8.10 6.16
N GLY A 58 11.14 7.64 6.79
CA GLY A 58 11.21 7.44 8.24
C GLY A 58 10.15 6.50 8.77
N ASP A 59 9.46 6.89 9.83
CA ASP A 59 8.45 6.05 10.48
C ASP A 59 7.25 5.79 9.59
N ALA A 60 6.88 6.74 8.73
CA ALA A 60 5.79 6.55 7.78
C ALA A 60 6.13 5.43 6.79
N ALA A 61 7.37 5.37 6.30
CA ALA A 61 7.82 4.31 5.41
C ALA A 61 7.84 2.95 6.12
N ARG A 62 8.29 2.90 7.37
CA ARG A 62 8.30 1.66 8.16
C ARG A 62 6.88 1.12 8.36
N ARG A 63 5.97 2.01 8.74
CA ARG A 63 4.58 1.64 8.95
C ARG A 63 3.94 1.14 7.65
N ALA A 64 4.15 1.85 6.55
CA ALA A 64 3.62 1.46 5.24
C ALA A 64 4.17 0.10 4.80
N LEU A 65 5.46 -0.14 5.01
CA LEU A 65 6.09 -1.41 4.68
C LEU A 65 5.46 -2.56 5.45
N SER A 66 5.27 -2.39 6.75
CA SER A 66 4.64 -3.40 7.61
C SER A 66 3.21 -3.70 7.17
N LEU A 67 2.43 -2.66 6.89
CA LEU A 67 1.04 -2.81 6.44
C LEU A 67 0.96 -3.50 5.08
N ALA A 68 1.86 -3.14 4.16
CA ALA A 68 1.91 -3.76 2.84
C ALA A 68 2.26 -5.25 2.93
N ASP A 69 3.25 -5.61 3.75
CA ASP A 69 3.63 -7.00 3.96
C ASP A 69 2.46 -7.82 4.52
N ALA A 70 1.75 -7.28 5.51
CA ALA A 70 0.60 -7.96 6.09
C ALA A 70 -0.50 -8.17 5.05
N ALA A 71 -0.77 -7.16 4.23
CA ALA A 71 -1.78 -7.26 3.18
C ALA A 71 -1.41 -8.29 2.13
N ILE A 72 -0.14 -8.32 1.71
CA ILE A 72 0.35 -9.31 0.74
C ILE A 72 0.20 -10.72 1.28
N GLN A 73 0.55 -10.94 2.56
CA GLN A 73 0.41 -12.24 3.19
C GLN A 73 -1.04 -12.69 3.26
N ARG A 74 -1.96 -11.77 3.54
CA ARG A 74 -3.39 -12.09 3.57
C ARG A 74 -3.92 -12.47 2.19
N LEU A 75 -3.50 -11.77 1.15
CA LEU A 75 -3.87 -12.14 -0.21
C LEU A 75 -3.34 -13.51 -0.60
N ALA A 76 -2.10 -13.82 -0.22
CA ALA A 76 -1.51 -15.13 -0.47
C ALA A 76 -2.24 -16.23 0.30
N ALA A 77 -2.81 -15.93 1.46
CA ALA A 77 -3.57 -16.87 2.28
C ALA A 77 -5.03 -16.99 1.85
N GLN A 78 -5.42 -16.46 0.70
CA GLN A 78 -6.77 -16.52 0.15
C GLN A 78 -7.80 -15.70 0.92
N VAL A 79 -7.36 -14.69 1.67
CA VAL A 79 -8.27 -13.75 2.31
C VAL A 79 -8.92 -12.88 1.24
N ASN A 80 -10.20 -12.53 1.43
CA ASN A 80 -10.96 -11.72 0.48
C ASN A 80 -10.23 -10.40 0.20
N PRO A 81 -9.91 -10.09 -1.08
CA PRO A 81 -9.18 -8.86 -1.42
C PRO A 81 -9.90 -7.60 -0.96
N LYS A 82 -11.22 -7.54 -1.05
CA LYS A 82 -11.99 -6.38 -0.61
C LYS A 82 -11.74 -6.08 0.87
N ILE A 83 -11.81 -7.10 1.72
CA ILE A 83 -11.57 -6.94 3.16
C ILE A 83 -10.13 -6.52 3.41
N THR A 84 -9.18 -7.18 2.76
CA THR A 84 -7.76 -6.88 2.93
C THR A 84 -7.44 -5.43 2.56
N LEU A 85 -7.94 -4.97 1.41
CA LEU A 85 -7.68 -3.62 0.94
C LEU A 85 -8.39 -2.58 1.79
N SER A 86 -9.61 -2.88 2.28
CA SER A 86 -10.35 -1.98 3.17
C SER A 86 -9.61 -1.79 4.49
N VAL A 87 -9.09 -2.85 5.08
CA VAL A 87 -8.32 -2.78 6.32
C VAL A 87 -7.03 -1.98 6.10
N LEU A 88 -6.35 -2.23 4.98
CA LEU A 88 -5.13 -1.50 4.64
C LEU A 88 -5.40 0.00 4.53
N ALA A 89 -6.44 0.39 3.79
CA ALA A 89 -6.79 1.79 3.63
C ALA A 89 -7.11 2.47 4.96
N ALA A 90 -7.83 1.77 5.84
CA ALA A 90 -8.19 2.32 7.14
C ALA A 90 -6.95 2.56 8.03
N LYS A 91 -5.90 1.77 7.85
CA LYS A 91 -4.68 1.89 8.66
C LYS A 91 -3.64 2.83 8.05
N LEU A 92 -3.75 3.12 6.76
CA LEU A 92 -2.88 4.09 6.14
C LEU A 92 -3.31 5.48 6.55
#